data_2a607d63985e432f8e04b7d72b0cd5c0
#
_entry.id   2a607d63985e432f8e04b7d72b0cd5c0
#
_cell.length_a   1.000
_cell.length_b   1.000
_cell.length_c   1.000
_cell.angle_alpha   90.00
_cell.angle_beta   90.00
_cell.angle_gamma   90.00
#
_symmetry.space_group_name_H-M   'P 1'
#
loop_
_entity.id
_entity.type
_entity.pdbx_description
1 polymer ?
#
loop_
_entity_poly.entity_id
_entity_poly.type
_entity_poly.pdbx_seq_one_letter_code
_entity_poly.pdbx_strand_id
1 'polypeptide(L)'
;MQHGVGGGDAGRWQPGPGPSAPPQPPIPPAQGWPGSPPPQSPHQPPHQPHQQQQQSSYPSQPVPAVPEPTGHIPLPPAVAGTGGAVLAVLLIGPAGAGKTTVARHWASTRPVATAHVSLDDVREWVCSGFADPQAGWNEHSEAQYRLARRTCGFAARNYLANGISCILDDAVFPDRPVVGLGGWKRHVGPNLLPVVLLPGLEIVLERNAARSGNRRLSDEEVARIHGRMAGWYGSGLPIIDNSHLDVEGTARALDEALARALAAPGGW
;
A
#
# COMPACT_ATOMS: atom_id res chain seq x y z
N MET A 1 8.31 77.91 -6.70
CA MET A 1 7.13 77.58 -5.88
C MET A 1 7.28 76.12 -5.49
N GLN A 2 7.54 75.89 -4.20
CA GLN A 2 7.72 74.56 -3.59
C GLN A 2 6.36 73.96 -3.23
N HIS A 3 6.10 72.68 -3.55
CA HIS A 3 5.04 71.95 -2.95
C HIS A 3 5.61 70.67 -2.32
N GLY A 4 5.34 70.54 -1.02
CA GLY A 4 5.88 69.55 -0.12
C GLY A 4 5.31 68.19 -0.34
N VAL A 5 6.12 67.21 0.02
CA VAL A 5 5.82 65.76 0.05
C VAL A 5 5.31 65.43 1.44
N GLY A 6 4.05 65.00 1.54
CA GLY A 6 3.46 64.46 2.78
C GLY A 6 3.84 62.98 2.96
N GLY A 7 4.57 62.68 4.04
CA GLY A 7 4.85 61.32 4.46
C GLY A 7 3.61 60.65 5.04
N GLY A 8 3.22 59.50 4.49
CA GLY A 8 2.19 58.60 5.01
C GLY A 8 2.79 57.63 6.00
N ASP A 9 2.31 57.70 7.23
CA ASP A 9 2.65 56.86 8.39
C ASP A 9 2.20 55.40 8.13
N ALA A 10 3.14 54.46 8.13
CA ALA A 10 2.87 53.04 7.99
C ALA A 10 2.40 52.49 9.32
N GLY A 11 1.09 52.50 9.56
CA GLY A 11 0.45 51.91 10.71
C GLY A 11 0.79 50.41 10.81
N ARG A 12 1.59 50.04 11.82
CA ARG A 12 1.96 48.70 12.21
C ARG A 12 0.73 47.99 12.76
N TRP A 13 0.16 47.08 12.00
CA TRP A 13 -0.89 46.17 12.48
C TRP A 13 -0.31 45.21 13.56
N GLN A 14 -0.77 45.33 14.80
CA GLN A 14 -0.60 44.32 15.85
C GLN A 14 -1.83 43.41 15.81
N PRO A 15 -1.65 42.09 15.73
CA PRO A 15 -2.79 41.15 15.89
C PRO A 15 -3.27 41.21 17.35
N GLY A 16 -4.56 41.49 17.54
CA GLY A 16 -5.22 41.38 18.84
C GLY A 16 -5.25 39.93 19.34
N PRO A 17 -5.42 39.72 20.67
CA PRO A 17 -5.53 38.37 21.21
C PRO A 17 -6.73 37.66 20.59
N GLY A 18 -6.47 36.50 20.00
CA GLY A 18 -7.49 35.64 19.43
C GLY A 18 -8.49 35.16 20.51
N PRO A 19 -9.72 34.79 20.11
CA PRO A 19 -10.73 34.30 21.04
C PRO A 19 -10.20 33.05 21.76
N SER A 20 -10.32 33.04 23.08
CA SER A 20 -9.95 31.91 23.94
C SER A 20 -10.75 30.67 23.54
N ALA A 21 -10.09 29.56 23.35
CA ALA A 21 -10.73 28.28 23.05
C ALA A 21 -11.71 27.90 24.18
N PRO A 22 -12.88 27.36 23.87
CA PRO A 22 -13.82 26.88 24.89
C PRO A 22 -13.18 25.80 25.75
N PRO A 23 -13.51 25.72 27.06
CA PRO A 23 -12.98 24.70 27.93
C PRO A 23 -13.39 23.30 27.44
N GLN A 24 -12.42 22.40 27.34
CA GLN A 24 -12.68 21.00 27.00
C GLN A 24 -13.44 20.33 28.13
N PRO A 25 -14.47 19.52 27.85
CA PRO A 25 -15.15 18.75 28.89
C PRO A 25 -14.16 17.74 29.53
N PRO A 26 -14.32 17.44 30.82
CA PRO A 26 -13.45 16.49 31.50
C PRO A 26 -13.53 15.10 30.86
N ILE A 27 -12.36 14.51 30.61
CA ILE A 27 -12.23 13.16 30.10
C ILE A 27 -12.72 12.21 31.19
N PRO A 28 -13.75 11.37 30.95
CA PRO A 28 -14.17 10.38 31.93
C PRO A 28 -13.04 9.38 32.19
N PRO A 29 -12.87 8.88 33.43
CA PRO A 29 -11.87 7.86 33.72
C PRO A 29 -12.13 6.62 32.87
N ALA A 30 -11.07 6.06 32.31
CA ALA A 30 -11.11 4.84 31.52
C ALA A 30 -11.75 3.70 32.34
N GLN A 31 -12.98 3.35 32.01
CA GLN A 31 -13.62 2.14 32.55
C GLN A 31 -12.96 0.96 31.86
N GLY A 32 -12.19 0.18 32.62
CA GLY A 32 -11.60 -1.07 32.14
C GLY A 32 -12.70 -2.03 31.71
N TRP A 33 -12.50 -2.68 30.59
CA TRP A 33 -13.37 -3.75 30.10
C TRP A 33 -13.40 -4.89 31.12
N PRO A 34 -14.54 -5.44 31.52
CA PRO A 34 -14.60 -6.62 32.37
C PRO A 34 -14.17 -7.83 31.54
N GLY A 35 -13.06 -8.46 31.91
CA GLY A 35 -12.63 -9.72 31.30
C GLY A 35 -11.14 -9.92 31.06
N SER A 36 -10.26 -9.01 31.49
CA SER A 36 -8.82 -9.30 31.40
C SER A 36 -8.38 -10.16 32.56
N PRO A 37 -7.81 -11.37 32.32
CA PRO A 37 -7.21 -12.16 33.40
C PRO A 37 -5.94 -11.46 33.93
N PRO A 38 -5.59 -11.66 35.22
CA PRO A 38 -4.38 -11.07 35.79
C PRO A 38 -3.12 -11.66 35.16
N PRO A 39 -2.00 -10.89 35.12
CA PRO A 39 -0.73 -11.38 34.57
C PRO A 39 -0.24 -12.59 35.37
N GLN A 40 -0.04 -13.72 34.68
CA GLN A 40 0.56 -14.92 35.25
C GLN A 40 2.07 -14.72 35.38
N SER A 41 2.59 -14.99 36.57
CA SER A 41 4.03 -15.08 36.84
C SER A 41 4.69 -16.18 36.02
N PRO A 42 5.97 -16.01 35.60
CA PRO A 42 6.64 -17.04 34.81
C PRO A 42 6.85 -18.31 35.64
N HIS A 43 6.18 -19.40 35.24
CA HIS A 43 6.42 -20.71 35.77
C HIS A 43 7.76 -21.24 35.26
N GLN A 44 8.66 -21.60 36.19
CA GLN A 44 9.85 -22.40 35.90
C GLN A 44 9.41 -23.80 35.41
N PRO A 45 10.06 -24.36 34.36
CA PRO A 45 9.78 -25.71 33.92
C PRO A 45 10.30 -26.74 34.95
N PRO A 46 9.55 -27.84 35.22
CA PRO A 46 10.00 -28.88 36.11
C PRO A 46 11.16 -29.71 35.50
N HIS A 47 12.14 -30.00 36.34
CA HIS A 47 13.27 -30.87 36.02
C HIS A 47 12.77 -32.26 35.63
N GLN A 48 13.10 -32.75 34.44
CA GLN A 48 12.90 -34.14 34.03
C GLN A 48 14.04 -35.00 34.57
N PRO A 49 13.75 -36.18 35.12
CA PRO A 49 14.79 -37.15 35.54
C PRO A 49 15.39 -37.83 34.31
N HIS A 50 16.71 -37.97 34.32
CA HIS A 50 17.48 -38.71 33.33
C HIS A 50 17.03 -40.16 33.24
N GLN A 51 16.43 -40.58 32.12
CA GLN A 51 16.29 -41.99 31.76
C GLN A 51 17.54 -42.43 31.01
N GLN A 52 18.20 -43.42 31.61
CA GLN A 52 19.32 -44.15 30.99
C GLN A 52 18.84 -44.89 29.74
N GLN A 53 19.45 -44.55 28.60
CA GLN A 53 19.26 -45.29 27.35
C GLN A 53 19.93 -46.65 27.45
N GLN A 54 19.14 -47.71 27.51
CA GLN A 54 19.60 -49.06 27.21
C GLN A 54 19.80 -49.18 25.70
N GLN A 55 21.05 -49.35 25.28
CA GLN A 55 21.41 -49.71 23.92
C GLN A 55 20.95 -51.14 23.62
N SER A 56 19.92 -51.29 22.82
CA SER A 56 19.53 -52.56 22.22
C SER A 56 20.23 -52.69 20.88
N SER A 57 21.21 -53.58 20.82
CA SER A 57 21.92 -53.94 19.59
C SER A 57 21.08 -54.96 18.79
N TYR A 58 20.45 -54.47 17.72
CA TYR A 58 19.90 -55.32 16.68
C TYR A 58 20.90 -55.47 15.52
N PRO A 59 21.11 -56.67 14.96
CA PRO A 59 22.00 -56.84 13.80
C PRO A 59 21.38 -56.20 12.56
N SER A 60 22.17 -55.38 11.91
CA SER A 60 21.80 -54.70 10.63
C SER A 60 21.65 -55.73 9.52
N GLN A 61 20.43 -55.90 9.02
CA GLN A 61 20.21 -56.58 7.75
C GLN A 61 20.55 -55.64 6.59
N PRO A 62 21.17 -56.14 5.50
CA PRO A 62 21.45 -55.30 4.33
C PRO A 62 20.13 -54.90 3.65
N VAL A 63 19.88 -53.63 3.58
CA VAL A 63 18.75 -53.06 2.83
C VAL A 63 19.05 -53.21 1.33
N PRO A 64 18.13 -53.79 0.50
CA PRO A 64 18.33 -53.85 -0.93
C PRO A 64 18.40 -52.43 -1.50
N ALA A 65 19.42 -52.18 -2.36
CA ALA A 65 19.61 -50.93 -3.04
C ALA A 65 18.37 -50.59 -3.87
N VAL A 66 17.72 -49.45 -3.55
CA VAL A 66 16.66 -48.88 -4.37
C VAL A 66 17.32 -48.40 -5.65
N PRO A 67 16.86 -48.82 -6.86
CA PRO A 67 17.42 -48.31 -8.11
C PRO A 67 17.22 -46.77 -8.19
N GLU A 68 18.29 -46.07 -8.48
CA GLU A 68 18.22 -44.62 -8.71
C GLU A 68 17.24 -44.30 -9.85
N PRO A 69 16.35 -43.28 -9.71
CA PRO A 69 15.45 -42.94 -10.77
C PRO A 69 16.26 -42.31 -11.91
N THR A 70 16.52 -43.10 -12.96
CA THR A 70 17.08 -42.64 -14.22
C THR A 70 15.98 -41.91 -15.00
N GLY A 71 16.05 -40.61 -15.04
CA GLY A 71 15.18 -39.79 -15.89
C GLY A 71 14.65 -38.55 -15.18
N HIS A 72 15.50 -37.56 -14.99
CA HIS A 72 15.04 -36.22 -14.73
C HIS A 72 14.39 -35.71 -16.02
N ILE A 73 13.05 -35.81 -16.11
CA ILE A 73 12.28 -35.01 -17.06
C ILE A 73 12.32 -33.61 -16.47
N PRO A 74 12.95 -32.60 -17.13
CA PRO A 74 12.86 -31.25 -16.64
C PRO A 74 11.38 -30.87 -16.69
N LEU A 75 10.77 -30.67 -15.52
CA LEU A 75 9.48 -29.98 -15.46
C LEU A 75 9.71 -28.60 -16.12
N PRO A 76 8.82 -28.18 -17.03
CA PRO A 76 8.85 -26.80 -17.51
C PRO A 76 8.90 -25.89 -16.28
N PRO A 77 9.68 -24.79 -16.33
CA PRO A 77 9.74 -23.88 -15.19
C PRO A 77 8.31 -23.52 -14.82
N ALA A 78 7.92 -23.86 -13.60
CA ALA A 78 6.64 -23.43 -13.07
C ALA A 78 6.60 -21.93 -13.28
N VAL A 79 5.55 -21.40 -13.92
CA VAL A 79 5.33 -19.97 -14.04
C VAL A 79 5.36 -19.48 -12.61
N ALA A 80 6.46 -18.81 -12.24
CA ALA A 80 6.73 -18.44 -10.88
C ALA A 80 5.78 -17.30 -10.50
N GLY A 81 4.62 -17.67 -9.98
CA GLY A 81 3.73 -16.72 -9.32
C GLY A 81 4.23 -16.38 -7.92
N THR A 82 3.61 -15.42 -7.28
CA THR A 82 3.92 -15.03 -5.90
C THR A 82 3.58 -16.12 -4.87
N GLY A 83 2.84 -17.16 -5.28
CA GLY A 83 2.51 -18.33 -4.46
C GLY A 83 1.87 -17.95 -3.11
N GLY A 84 2.34 -18.60 -2.05
CA GLY A 84 1.88 -18.39 -0.67
C GLY A 84 2.57 -17.25 0.08
N ALA A 85 3.37 -16.41 -0.56
CA ALA A 85 4.08 -15.32 0.12
C ALA A 85 3.13 -14.25 0.65
N VAL A 86 3.36 -13.79 1.89
CA VAL A 86 2.66 -12.63 2.47
C VAL A 86 3.32 -11.37 1.96
N LEU A 87 2.58 -10.54 1.24
CA LEU A 87 3.11 -9.39 0.51
C LEU A 87 2.40 -8.09 0.90
N ALA A 88 3.18 -7.00 0.91
CA ALA A 88 2.69 -5.64 0.86
C ALA A 88 2.92 -5.07 -0.54
N VAL A 89 1.86 -4.77 -1.27
CA VAL A 89 1.93 -4.27 -2.65
C VAL A 89 1.34 -2.86 -2.73
N LEU A 90 1.98 -1.97 -3.48
CA LEU A 90 1.43 -0.66 -3.84
C LEU A 90 1.28 -0.56 -5.35
N LEU A 91 0.03 -0.54 -5.81
CA LEU A 91 -0.31 -0.36 -7.21
C LEU A 91 -0.46 1.13 -7.52
N ILE A 92 0.45 1.64 -8.32
CA ILE A 92 0.57 3.06 -8.67
C ILE A 92 0.01 3.29 -10.08
N GLY A 93 -0.59 4.45 -10.35
CA GLY A 93 -0.99 4.81 -11.71
C GLY A 93 -2.00 5.97 -11.76
N PRO A 94 -2.27 6.53 -12.93
CA PRO A 94 -3.20 7.64 -13.10
C PRO A 94 -4.66 7.21 -12.82
N ALA A 95 -5.55 8.20 -12.74
CA ALA A 95 -6.98 7.96 -12.80
C ALA A 95 -7.32 7.26 -14.12
N GLY A 96 -8.17 6.24 -14.11
CA GLY A 96 -8.47 5.46 -15.33
C GLY A 96 -7.50 4.31 -15.63
N ALA A 97 -6.35 4.18 -14.95
CA ALA A 97 -5.42 3.06 -15.18
C ALA A 97 -5.98 1.67 -14.78
N GLY A 98 -7.08 1.61 -14.05
CA GLY A 98 -7.68 0.33 -13.63
C GLY A 98 -7.16 -0.22 -12.30
N LYS A 99 -6.36 0.56 -11.54
CA LYS A 99 -5.73 0.13 -10.28
C LYS A 99 -6.65 -0.62 -9.33
N THR A 100 -7.74 0.02 -8.92
CA THR A 100 -8.68 -0.53 -7.93
C THR A 100 -9.32 -1.83 -8.41
N THR A 101 -9.67 -1.90 -9.71
CA THR A 101 -10.26 -3.10 -10.30
C THR A 101 -9.27 -4.26 -10.34
N VAL A 102 -8.06 -4.00 -10.80
CA VAL A 102 -6.96 -4.99 -10.87
C VAL A 102 -6.55 -5.43 -9.48
N ALA A 103 -6.38 -4.49 -8.54
CA ALA A 103 -6.01 -4.79 -7.15
C ALA A 103 -7.05 -5.70 -6.47
N ARG A 104 -8.33 -5.40 -6.65
CA ARG A 104 -9.43 -6.22 -6.11
C ARG A 104 -9.45 -7.61 -6.72
N HIS A 105 -9.32 -7.71 -8.05
CA HIS A 105 -9.27 -9.00 -8.74
C HIS A 105 -8.07 -9.83 -8.29
N TRP A 106 -6.86 -9.26 -8.31
CA TRP A 106 -5.65 -9.95 -7.86
C TRP A 106 -5.77 -10.41 -6.41
N ALA A 107 -6.27 -9.56 -5.50
CA ALA A 107 -6.46 -9.93 -4.10
C ALA A 107 -7.42 -11.11 -3.93
N SER A 108 -8.51 -11.14 -4.72
CA SER A 108 -9.54 -12.18 -4.64
C SER A 108 -9.14 -13.53 -5.23
N THR A 109 -8.14 -13.55 -6.12
CA THR A 109 -7.68 -14.77 -6.81
C THR A 109 -6.44 -15.40 -6.19
N ARG A 110 -5.83 -14.75 -5.20
CA ARG A 110 -4.65 -15.30 -4.52
C ARG A 110 -4.98 -16.52 -3.66
N PRO A 111 -4.04 -17.49 -3.55
CA PRO A 111 -4.23 -18.68 -2.71
C PRO A 111 -4.10 -18.38 -1.20
N VAL A 112 -3.65 -17.17 -0.83
CA VAL A 112 -3.48 -16.71 0.56
C VAL A 112 -4.37 -15.53 0.86
N ALA A 113 -4.79 -15.39 2.11
CA ALA A 113 -5.60 -14.26 2.55
C ALA A 113 -4.94 -12.92 2.14
N THR A 114 -5.68 -12.12 1.40
CA THR A 114 -5.19 -10.85 0.84
C THR A 114 -6.26 -9.77 0.96
N ALA A 115 -5.91 -8.68 1.61
CA ALA A 115 -6.77 -7.51 1.74
C ALA A 115 -6.46 -6.51 0.61
N HIS A 116 -7.50 -5.88 0.05
CA HIS A 116 -7.38 -4.72 -0.81
C HIS A 116 -7.81 -3.47 -0.05
N VAL A 117 -6.95 -2.44 -0.03
CA VAL A 117 -7.21 -1.16 0.62
C VAL A 117 -7.00 -0.03 -0.39
N SER A 118 -8.09 0.51 -0.92
CA SER A 118 -8.04 1.65 -1.83
C SER A 118 -7.90 2.95 -1.07
N LEU A 119 -6.95 3.81 -1.47
CA LEU A 119 -6.77 5.13 -0.88
C LEU A 119 -8.02 5.99 -1.04
N ASP A 120 -8.66 5.95 -2.21
CA ASP A 120 -9.86 6.75 -2.48
C ASP A 120 -11.03 6.30 -1.61
N ASP A 121 -11.22 4.98 -1.42
CA ASP A 121 -12.27 4.45 -0.54
C ASP A 121 -12.08 4.93 0.91
N VAL A 122 -10.84 4.84 1.42
CA VAL A 122 -10.50 5.30 2.79
C VAL A 122 -10.69 6.81 2.93
N ARG A 123 -10.38 7.59 1.91
CA ARG A 123 -10.60 9.02 1.90
C ARG A 123 -12.10 9.35 1.98
N GLU A 124 -12.93 8.58 1.29
CA GLU A 124 -14.40 8.73 1.26
C GLU A 124 -15.09 8.27 2.56
N TRP A 125 -14.37 7.61 3.49
CA TRP A 125 -14.91 7.37 4.84
C TRP A 125 -15.17 8.67 5.61
N VAL A 126 -14.55 9.77 5.22
CA VAL A 126 -14.86 11.10 5.74
C VAL A 126 -16.11 11.63 5.03
N CYS A 127 -17.27 11.32 5.57
CA CYS A 127 -18.56 11.61 4.96
C CYS A 127 -18.96 13.10 4.99
N SER A 128 -18.37 13.89 5.89
CA SER A 128 -18.63 15.32 6.03
C SER A 128 -17.34 16.11 5.94
N GLY A 129 -17.37 17.27 5.29
CA GLY A 129 -16.18 18.09 5.07
C GLY A 129 -15.18 17.50 4.07
N PHE A 130 -15.68 16.65 3.17
CA PHE A 130 -14.89 16.07 2.09
C PHE A 130 -14.47 17.14 1.08
N ALA A 131 -13.17 17.19 0.73
CA ALA A 131 -12.68 18.09 -0.29
C ALA A 131 -13.15 17.63 -1.68
N ASP A 132 -13.90 18.47 -2.37
CA ASP A 132 -14.35 18.21 -3.73
C ASP A 132 -13.16 18.09 -4.68
N PRO A 133 -12.94 16.92 -5.33
CA PRO A 133 -11.86 16.75 -6.30
C PRO A 133 -11.98 17.66 -7.51
N GLN A 134 -13.20 18.11 -7.85
CA GLN A 134 -13.45 19.00 -8.97
C GLN A 134 -13.12 20.47 -8.65
N ALA A 135 -13.03 20.83 -7.37
CA ALA A 135 -12.57 22.16 -6.94
C ALA A 135 -11.05 22.38 -7.11
N GLY A 136 -10.35 21.37 -7.64
CA GLY A 136 -8.91 21.39 -7.81
C GLY A 136 -8.15 21.04 -6.54
N TRP A 137 -6.83 20.90 -6.69
CA TRP A 137 -5.94 20.54 -5.58
C TRP A 137 -5.65 21.75 -4.69
N ASN A 138 -5.87 21.62 -3.38
CA ASN A 138 -5.63 22.65 -2.38
C ASN A 138 -5.09 22.02 -1.07
N GLU A 139 -4.77 22.84 -0.07
CA GLU A 139 -4.24 22.39 1.22
C GLU A 139 -5.18 21.44 1.97
N HIS A 140 -6.48 21.63 1.83
CA HIS A 140 -7.49 20.77 2.42
C HIS A 140 -7.51 19.40 1.78
N SER A 141 -7.45 19.33 0.45
CA SER A 141 -7.28 18.09 -0.31
C SER A 141 -6.01 17.37 0.11
N GLU A 142 -4.87 18.08 0.19
CA GLU A 142 -3.59 17.52 0.62
C GLU A 142 -3.68 16.92 2.03
N ALA A 143 -4.32 17.62 2.96
CA ALA A 143 -4.50 17.14 4.34
C ALA A 143 -5.32 15.84 4.39
N GLN A 144 -6.41 15.75 3.60
CA GLN A 144 -7.25 14.56 3.53
C GLN A 144 -6.50 13.37 2.91
N TYR A 145 -5.77 13.56 1.82
CA TYR A 145 -4.95 12.51 1.22
C TYR A 145 -3.85 12.03 2.16
N ARG A 146 -3.23 12.93 2.91
CA ARG A 146 -2.21 12.59 3.91
C ARG A 146 -2.79 11.76 5.05
N LEU A 147 -3.98 12.12 5.52
CA LEU A 147 -4.70 11.35 6.54
C LEU A 147 -5.06 9.95 6.02
N ALA A 148 -5.64 9.86 4.82
CA ALA A 148 -6.02 8.61 4.19
C ALA A 148 -4.81 7.66 4.02
N ARG A 149 -3.65 8.16 3.58
CA ARG A 149 -2.41 7.35 3.49
C ARG A 149 -1.98 6.78 4.83
N ARG A 150 -2.07 7.55 5.91
CA ARG A 150 -1.76 7.06 7.26
C ARG A 150 -2.71 5.97 7.69
N THR A 151 -4.00 6.15 7.43
CA THR A 151 -5.05 5.15 7.73
C THR A 151 -4.84 3.87 6.94
N CYS A 152 -4.59 3.96 5.64
CA CYS A 152 -4.23 2.81 4.80
C CYS A 152 -2.98 2.10 5.30
N GLY A 153 -1.93 2.86 5.67
CA GLY A 153 -0.70 2.29 6.20
C GLY A 153 -0.89 1.59 7.54
N PHE A 154 -1.76 2.13 8.42
CA PHE A 154 -2.14 1.45 9.66
C PHE A 154 -2.86 0.13 9.38
N ALA A 155 -3.87 0.15 8.50
CA ALA A 155 -4.60 -1.05 8.10
C ALA A 155 -3.67 -2.11 7.49
N ALA A 156 -2.79 -1.70 6.57
CA ALA A 156 -1.84 -2.60 5.93
C ALA A 156 -0.92 -3.28 6.95
N ARG A 157 -0.32 -2.52 7.89
CA ARG A 157 0.53 -3.11 8.95
C ARG A 157 -0.24 -4.10 9.82
N ASN A 158 -1.50 -3.78 10.15
CA ASN A 158 -2.33 -4.67 10.94
C ASN A 158 -2.62 -6.00 10.22
N TYR A 159 -2.94 -5.96 8.92
CA TYR A 159 -3.11 -7.15 8.10
C TYR A 159 -1.83 -7.98 8.02
N LEU A 160 -0.70 -7.33 7.69
CA LEU A 160 0.61 -8.00 7.57
C LEU A 160 1.05 -8.65 8.88
N ALA A 161 0.82 -8.00 10.03
CA ALA A 161 1.12 -8.55 11.35
C ALA A 161 0.30 -9.82 11.67
N ASN A 162 -0.83 -10.01 11.00
CA ASN A 162 -1.67 -11.20 11.12
C ASN A 162 -1.48 -12.19 9.95
N GLY A 163 -0.40 -12.09 9.19
CA GLY A 163 -0.10 -13.00 8.08
C GLY A 163 -1.00 -12.83 6.85
N ILE A 164 -1.71 -11.70 6.74
CA ILE A 164 -2.59 -11.38 5.62
C ILE A 164 -1.84 -10.42 4.68
N SER A 165 -1.73 -10.77 3.41
CA SER A 165 -1.20 -9.89 2.37
C SER A 165 -2.07 -8.63 2.23
N CYS A 166 -1.46 -7.52 1.78
CA CYS A 166 -2.21 -6.31 1.52
C CYS A 166 -1.77 -5.68 0.19
N ILE A 167 -2.74 -5.37 -0.67
CA ILE A 167 -2.53 -4.55 -1.85
C ILE A 167 -3.22 -3.20 -1.66
N LEU A 168 -2.46 -2.14 -1.87
CA LEU A 168 -2.93 -0.76 -1.81
C LEU A 168 -2.92 -0.14 -3.21
N ASP A 169 -3.77 0.82 -3.48
CA ASP A 169 -3.72 1.58 -4.72
C ASP A 169 -3.74 3.10 -4.47
N ASP A 170 -2.87 3.84 -5.20
CA ASP A 170 -2.74 5.31 -5.11
C ASP A 170 -2.19 5.90 -6.42
N ALA A 171 -2.43 7.19 -6.65
CA ALA A 171 -1.81 7.98 -7.69
C ALA A 171 -0.53 8.66 -7.16
N VAL A 172 0.56 7.90 -7.04
CA VAL A 172 1.86 8.39 -6.53
C VAL A 172 2.67 9.01 -7.65
N PHE A 173 3.14 10.23 -7.45
CA PHE A 173 3.91 10.97 -8.45
C PHE A 173 5.43 10.82 -8.26
N PRO A 174 6.20 10.59 -9.35
CA PRO A 174 7.65 10.41 -9.28
C PRO A 174 8.40 11.69 -8.89
N ASP A 175 7.85 12.86 -9.19
CA ASP A 175 8.41 14.17 -8.86
C ASP A 175 8.28 14.55 -7.36
N ARG A 176 7.64 13.68 -6.55
CA ARG A 176 7.49 13.88 -5.11
C ARG A 176 7.92 12.63 -4.32
N PRO A 177 9.18 12.20 -4.44
CA PRO A 177 9.61 10.89 -3.93
C PRO A 177 9.48 10.74 -2.40
N VAL A 178 9.70 11.81 -1.65
CA VAL A 178 9.66 11.78 -0.17
C VAL A 178 8.22 11.66 0.36
N VAL A 179 7.29 12.43 -0.21
CA VAL A 179 5.88 12.42 0.20
C VAL A 179 5.14 11.25 -0.43
N GLY A 180 5.46 10.91 -1.68
CA GLY A 180 4.86 9.83 -2.45
C GLY A 180 5.33 8.45 -1.99
N LEU A 181 6.20 7.80 -2.76
CA LEU A 181 6.65 6.44 -2.48
C LEU A 181 7.39 6.31 -1.14
N GLY A 182 8.25 7.26 -0.80
CA GLY A 182 8.93 7.30 0.50
C GLY A 182 7.94 7.42 1.67
N GLY A 183 6.84 8.16 1.48
CA GLY A 183 5.75 8.24 2.44
C GLY A 183 5.07 6.89 2.65
N TRP A 184 4.76 6.19 1.57
CA TRP A 184 4.17 4.85 1.63
C TRP A 184 5.11 3.84 2.31
N LYS A 185 6.41 3.81 1.96
CA LYS A 185 7.39 2.94 2.63
C LYS A 185 7.49 3.23 4.14
N ARG A 186 7.38 4.49 4.57
CA ARG A 186 7.33 4.82 6.01
C ARG A 186 6.06 4.35 6.71
N HIS A 187 4.92 4.39 6.01
CA HIS A 187 3.63 4.01 6.61
C HIS A 187 3.37 2.51 6.62
N VAL A 188 3.83 1.78 5.62
CA VAL A 188 3.61 0.32 5.48
C VAL A 188 4.81 -0.48 5.96
N GLY A 189 6.01 -0.10 5.52
CA GLY A 189 7.28 -0.77 5.81
C GLY A 189 8.21 -0.79 4.61
N PRO A 190 9.49 -1.11 4.82
CA PRO A 190 10.51 -1.11 3.76
C PRO A 190 10.26 -2.18 2.69
N ASN A 191 9.57 -3.26 3.03
CA ASN A 191 9.27 -4.39 2.13
C ASN A 191 8.04 -4.15 1.25
N LEU A 192 7.53 -2.90 1.18
CA LEU A 192 6.46 -2.53 0.27
C LEU A 192 6.95 -2.64 -1.18
N LEU A 193 6.23 -3.42 -1.99
CA LEU A 193 6.52 -3.68 -3.39
C LEU A 193 5.70 -2.74 -4.29
N PRO A 194 6.29 -1.68 -4.86
CA PRO A 194 5.58 -0.79 -5.76
C PRO A 194 5.58 -1.34 -7.19
N VAL A 195 4.42 -1.26 -7.85
CA VAL A 195 4.25 -1.58 -9.27
C VAL A 195 3.42 -0.48 -9.92
N VAL A 196 3.79 -0.05 -11.11
CA VAL A 196 3.13 1.04 -11.84
C VAL A 196 2.26 0.47 -12.94
N LEU A 197 0.96 0.85 -12.96
CA LEU A 197 0.08 0.67 -14.12
C LEU A 197 0.07 1.97 -14.93
N LEU A 198 0.55 1.89 -16.17
CA LEU A 198 0.64 3.07 -17.02
C LEU A 198 0.22 2.73 -18.47
N PRO A 199 -1.11 2.56 -18.70
CA PRO A 199 -1.65 2.39 -20.05
C PRO A 199 -1.54 3.70 -20.83
N GLY A 200 -1.68 3.62 -22.17
CA GLY A 200 -1.69 4.79 -23.04
C GLY A 200 -2.75 5.81 -22.64
N LEU A 201 -2.47 7.09 -22.91
CA LEU A 201 -3.34 8.20 -22.51
C LEU A 201 -4.77 8.04 -23.05
N GLU A 202 -4.93 7.61 -24.29
CA GLU A 202 -6.24 7.40 -24.93
C GLU A 202 -7.12 6.42 -24.13
N ILE A 203 -6.53 5.31 -23.69
CA ILE A 203 -7.20 4.30 -22.88
C ILE A 203 -7.57 4.84 -21.49
N VAL A 204 -6.71 5.67 -20.92
CA VAL A 204 -6.99 6.32 -19.62
C VAL A 204 -8.15 7.29 -19.73
N LEU A 205 -8.21 8.08 -20.80
CA LEU A 205 -9.31 9.03 -21.08
C LEU A 205 -10.63 8.29 -21.31
N GLU A 206 -10.63 7.23 -22.14
CA GLU A 206 -11.80 6.39 -22.36
C GLU A 206 -12.36 5.81 -21.05
N ARG A 207 -11.48 5.22 -20.25
CA ARG A 207 -11.87 4.64 -18.95
C ARG A 207 -12.32 5.71 -17.96
N ASN A 208 -11.76 6.92 -18.01
CA ASN A 208 -12.21 8.05 -17.18
C ASN A 208 -13.59 8.54 -17.59
N ALA A 209 -13.88 8.58 -18.89
CA ALA A 209 -15.20 8.98 -19.40
C ALA A 209 -16.33 8.05 -18.92
N ALA A 210 -16.04 6.77 -18.71
CA ALA A 210 -16.98 5.80 -18.16
C ALA A 210 -17.21 5.94 -16.63
N ARG A 211 -16.44 6.80 -15.94
CA ARG A 211 -16.61 7.04 -14.50
C ARG A 211 -17.74 8.05 -14.24
N SER A 212 -18.25 8.02 -13.02
CA SER A 212 -19.27 8.94 -12.52
C SER A 212 -18.90 9.56 -11.19
N GLY A 213 -19.62 10.59 -10.80
CA GLY A 213 -19.47 11.25 -9.50
C GLY A 213 -18.11 11.91 -9.29
N ASN A 214 -17.67 11.98 -8.05
CA ASN A 214 -16.45 12.64 -7.60
C ASN A 214 -15.15 11.97 -8.07
N ARG A 215 -15.23 10.79 -8.67
CA ARG A 215 -14.06 10.06 -9.21
C ARG A 215 -13.80 10.34 -10.69
N ARG A 216 -14.71 11.05 -11.38
CA ARG A 216 -14.50 11.50 -12.74
C ARG A 216 -13.75 12.84 -12.73
N LEU A 217 -12.62 12.89 -13.41
CA LEU A 217 -11.84 14.12 -13.61
C LEU A 217 -12.09 14.69 -15.00
N SER A 218 -11.72 15.96 -15.23
CA SER A 218 -11.68 16.50 -16.59
C SER A 218 -10.59 15.82 -17.41
N ASP A 219 -10.74 15.83 -18.73
CA ASP A 219 -9.76 15.19 -19.62
C ASP A 219 -8.39 15.88 -19.58
N GLU A 220 -8.36 17.20 -19.37
CA GLU A 220 -7.13 17.99 -19.18
C GLU A 220 -6.40 17.55 -17.89
N GLU A 221 -7.15 17.36 -16.80
CA GLU A 221 -6.56 16.93 -15.54
C GLU A 221 -6.04 15.50 -15.64
N VAL A 222 -6.77 14.60 -16.31
CA VAL A 222 -6.33 13.22 -16.58
C VAL A 222 -5.06 13.22 -17.42
N ALA A 223 -5.00 14.01 -18.50
CA ALA A 223 -3.82 14.12 -19.35
C ALA A 223 -2.61 14.68 -18.58
N ARG A 224 -2.83 15.69 -17.73
CA ARG A 224 -1.80 16.26 -16.87
C ARG A 224 -1.25 15.25 -15.87
N ILE A 225 -2.12 14.49 -15.23
CA ILE A 225 -1.74 13.42 -14.28
C ILE A 225 -0.96 12.32 -15.01
N HIS A 226 -1.47 11.86 -16.16
CA HIS A 226 -0.83 10.82 -16.96
C HIS A 226 0.58 11.24 -17.41
N GLY A 227 0.74 12.48 -17.93
CA GLY A 227 2.04 13.02 -18.33
C GLY A 227 3.05 13.07 -17.17
N ARG A 228 2.63 13.42 -15.96
CA ARG A 228 3.50 13.36 -14.76
C ARG A 228 3.90 11.94 -14.40
N MET A 229 3.00 10.96 -14.60
CA MET A 229 3.30 9.55 -14.32
C MET A 229 4.33 8.95 -15.28
N ALA A 230 4.50 9.51 -16.49
CA ALA A 230 5.54 9.10 -17.43
C ALA A 230 6.97 9.21 -16.82
N GLY A 231 7.17 10.04 -15.80
CA GLY A 231 8.43 10.09 -15.06
C GLY A 231 8.83 8.80 -14.35
N TRP A 232 7.91 7.83 -14.22
CA TRP A 232 8.24 6.52 -13.67
C TRP A 232 9.07 5.65 -14.64
N TYR A 233 9.08 5.92 -15.95
CA TYR A 233 9.84 5.11 -16.93
C TYR A 233 11.34 5.00 -16.62
N GLY A 234 11.91 5.97 -15.95
CA GLY A 234 13.33 5.94 -15.56
C GLY A 234 13.59 5.49 -14.12
N SER A 235 12.58 5.04 -13.38
CA SER A 235 12.68 4.81 -11.94
C SER A 235 13.26 3.44 -11.54
N GLY A 236 13.32 2.49 -12.47
CA GLY A 236 13.66 1.09 -12.17
C GLY A 236 12.50 0.27 -11.59
N LEU A 237 11.34 0.88 -11.31
CA LEU A 237 10.15 0.15 -10.88
C LEU A 237 9.55 -0.66 -12.04
N PRO A 238 8.87 -1.79 -11.76
CA PRO A 238 8.09 -2.48 -12.79
C PRO A 238 6.95 -1.60 -13.25
N ILE A 239 6.84 -1.45 -14.57
CA ILE A 239 5.77 -0.73 -15.23
C ILE A 239 5.01 -1.73 -16.10
N ILE A 240 3.69 -1.75 -15.94
CA ILE A 240 2.77 -2.57 -16.71
C ILE A 240 1.94 -1.63 -17.58
N ASP A 241 2.15 -1.71 -18.88
CA ASP A 241 1.21 -1.15 -19.85
C ASP A 241 0.05 -2.14 -20.03
N ASN A 242 -1.11 -1.78 -19.51
CA ASN A 242 -2.31 -2.58 -19.61
C ASN A 242 -3.34 -2.01 -20.60
N SER A 243 -2.86 -1.31 -21.64
CA SER A 243 -3.72 -0.75 -22.70
C SER A 243 -4.55 -1.82 -23.39
N HIS A 244 -3.94 -2.98 -23.65
CA HIS A 244 -4.53 -4.10 -24.39
C HIS A 244 -4.80 -5.34 -23.50
N LEU A 245 -4.68 -5.19 -22.19
CA LEU A 245 -4.95 -6.27 -21.25
C LEU A 245 -6.32 -6.06 -20.57
N ASP A 246 -7.03 -7.15 -20.43
CA ASP A 246 -8.19 -7.21 -19.53
C ASP A 246 -7.74 -7.24 -18.05
N VAL A 247 -8.69 -7.32 -17.16
CA VAL A 247 -8.43 -7.32 -15.71
C VAL A 247 -7.61 -8.54 -15.29
N GLU A 248 -7.94 -9.71 -15.82
CA GLU A 248 -7.26 -10.97 -15.51
C GLU A 248 -5.83 -10.98 -16.06
N GLY A 249 -5.64 -10.58 -17.32
CA GLY A 249 -4.32 -10.45 -17.93
C GLY A 249 -3.43 -9.45 -17.21
N THR A 250 -4.01 -8.31 -16.78
CA THR A 250 -3.28 -7.31 -15.98
C THR A 250 -2.89 -7.85 -14.61
N ALA A 251 -3.79 -8.58 -13.93
CA ALA A 251 -3.51 -9.18 -12.63
C ALA A 251 -2.43 -10.27 -12.73
N ARG A 252 -2.39 -11.03 -13.82
CA ARG A 252 -1.34 -12.01 -14.10
C ARG A 252 0.01 -11.32 -14.32
N ALA A 253 0.04 -10.26 -15.14
CA ALA A 253 1.26 -9.46 -15.35
C ALA A 253 1.77 -8.83 -14.03
N LEU A 254 0.86 -8.42 -13.14
CA LEU A 254 1.19 -7.94 -11.81
C LEU A 254 1.84 -9.05 -10.98
N ASP A 255 1.25 -10.24 -10.93
CA ASP A 255 1.76 -11.36 -10.16
C ASP A 255 3.16 -11.79 -10.65
N GLU A 256 3.38 -11.83 -11.96
CA GLU A 256 4.68 -12.10 -12.56
C GLU A 256 5.73 -11.02 -12.23
N ALA A 257 5.33 -9.74 -12.24
CA ALA A 257 6.22 -8.65 -11.87
C ALA A 257 6.65 -8.74 -10.41
N LEU A 258 5.71 -9.06 -9.52
CA LEU A 258 5.97 -9.26 -8.10
C LEU A 258 6.86 -10.50 -7.85
N ALA A 259 6.62 -11.60 -8.57
CA ALA A 259 7.44 -12.81 -8.46
C ALA A 259 8.90 -12.53 -8.87
N ARG A 260 9.12 -11.77 -9.95
CA ARG A 260 10.46 -11.34 -10.36
C ARG A 260 11.13 -10.46 -9.29
N ALA A 261 10.38 -9.55 -8.67
CA ALA A 261 10.88 -8.69 -7.59
C ALA A 261 11.34 -9.50 -6.37
N LEU A 262 10.58 -10.54 -6.00
CA LEU A 262 10.93 -11.43 -4.89
C LEU A 262 12.17 -12.29 -5.18
N ALA A 263 12.38 -12.66 -6.44
CA ALA A 263 13.52 -13.47 -6.86
C ALA A 263 14.81 -12.66 -7.04
N ALA A 264 14.73 -11.33 -7.14
CA ALA A 264 15.89 -10.47 -7.35
C ALA A 264 16.68 -10.28 -6.04
N PRO A 265 18.01 -10.54 -6.04
CA PRO A 265 18.84 -10.24 -4.86
C PRO A 265 18.91 -8.72 -4.69
N GLY A 266 18.30 -8.22 -3.60
CA GLY A 266 18.43 -6.82 -3.20
C GLY A 266 17.19 -5.96 -3.28
N GLY A 267 16.04 -6.47 -3.69
CA GLY A 267 14.74 -5.74 -3.64
C GLY A 267 14.79 -4.34 -4.27
N TRP A 268 13.62 -3.73 -4.48
CA TRP A 268 13.45 -2.37 -5.05
C TRP A 268 13.91 -1.26 -4.11
#